data_054805b53f2d48f5b35d6d4eb5789673
#
_entry.id   054805b53f2d48f5b35d6d4eb5789673
#
_cell.length_a   1.000
_cell.length_b   1.000
_cell.length_c   1.000
_cell.angle_alpha   90.00
_cell.angle_beta   90.00
_cell.angle_gamma   90.00
#
_symmetry.space_group_name_H-M   'P 1'
#
loop_
_entity.id
_entity.type
_entity.pdbx_description
1 polymer ?
#
loop_
_entity_poly.entity_id
_entity_poly.type
_entity_poly.pdbx_seq_one_letter_code
_entity_poly.pdbx_strand_id
1 'polypeptide(L)'
;MSETTARLFRHSAWASQRVYEAVTQLPLEALDAYVSDPEWSVGRILQHIVGGADWYVYCLTQAAFGDQKKPADMDDVRSLAAELAGYDEAIASQASLPDEYLTITEGDKSWQNLRSTILAEAIYHAAEHRTQLVDALEVRGFKTISLDSLDLWVFENWEKKNKS
;
A
#
# COMPACT_ATOMS: atom_id res chain seq x y z
N MET A 1 0.66 -17.51 -12.72
CA MET A 1 1.35 -16.92 -11.55
C MET A 1 1.83 -18.03 -10.62
N SER A 2 3.07 -17.93 -10.09
CA SER A 2 3.58 -18.88 -9.09
C SER A 2 2.91 -18.67 -7.72
N GLU A 3 2.89 -19.71 -6.86
CA GLU A 3 2.37 -19.57 -5.50
C GLU A 3 3.18 -18.53 -4.67
N THR A 4 4.49 -18.48 -4.89
CA THR A 4 5.34 -17.45 -4.24
C THR A 4 4.89 -16.04 -4.61
N THR A 5 4.66 -15.78 -5.90
CA THR A 5 4.19 -14.47 -6.38
C THR A 5 2.81 -14.13 -5.80
N ALA A 6 1.87 -15.08 -5.85
CA ALA A 6 0.53 -14.90 -5.28
C ALA A 6 0.59 -14.55 -3.79
N ARG A 7 1.49 -15.24 -3.06
CA ARG A 7 1.68 -15.03 -1.63
C ARG A 7 2.24 -13.64 -1.32
N LEU A 8 3.15 -13.11 -2.14
CA LEU A 8 3.70 -11.77 -1.96
C LEU A 8 2.61 -10.69 -2.08
N PHE A 9 1.71 -10.80 -3.05
CA PHE A 9 0.58 -9.87 -3.16
C PHE A 9 -0.38 -9.98 -1.97
N ARG A 10 -0.76 -11.21 -1.56
CA ARG A 10 -1.62 -11.40 -0.39
C ARG A 10 -0.99 -10.84 0.88
N HIS A 11 0.32 -11.06 1.07
CA HIS A 11 1.06 -10.50 2.20
C HIS A 11 1.08 -8.98 2.15
N SER A 12 1.39 -8.36 1.00
CA SER A 12 1.44 -6.90 0.87
C SER A 12 0.09 -6.27 1.21
N ALA A 13 -1.00 -6.80 0.66
CA ALA A 13 -2.36 -6.35 0.94
C ALA A 13 -2.70 -6.50 2.44
N TRP A 14 -2.44 -7.68 3.03
CA TRP A 14 -2.67 -7.94 4.45
C TRP A 14 -1.87 -6.97 5.33
N ALA A 15 -0.59 -6.77 5.06
CA ALA A 15 0.26 -5.88 5.84
C ALA A 15 -0.21 -4.42 5.77
N SER A 16 -0.65 -3.96 4.59
CA SER A 16 -1.24 -2.64 4.42
C SER A 16 -2.51 -2.49 5.26
N GLN A 17 -3.45 -3.42 5.17
CA GLN A 17 -4.69 -3.38 5.95
C GLN A 17 -4.41 -3.36 7.47
N ARG A 18 -3.42 -4.13 7.94
CA ARG A 18 -3.00 -4.12 9.36
C ARG A 18 -2.48 -2.75 9.82
N VAL A 19 -1.73 -2.06 8.97
CA VAL A 19 -1.22 -0.71 9.29
C VAL A 19 -2.38 0.29 9.36
N TYR A 20 -3.28 0.30 8.37
CA TYR A 20 -4.43 1.20 8.39
C TYR A 20 -5.34 0.94 9.60
N GLU A 21 -5.64 -0.32 9.89
CA GLU A 21 -6.39 -0.71 11.08
C GLU A 21 -5.73 -0.18 12.37
N ALA A 22 -4.42 -0.38 12.50
CA ALA A 22 -3.67 0.09 13.67
C ALA A 22 -3.72 1.61 13.84
N VAL A 23 -3.61 2.37 12.74
CA VAL A 23 -3.73 3.85 12.75
C VAL A 23 -5.11 4.28 13.23
N THR A 24 -6.19 3.59 12.83
CA THR A 24 -7.55 3.96 13.27
C THR A 24 -7.81 3.81 14.77
N GLN A 25 -6.90 3.15 15.50
CA GLN A 25 -6.97 3.01 16.97
C GLN A 25 -6.21 4.13 17.70
N LEU A 26 -5.53 5.01 16.98
CA LEU A 26 -4.74 6.10 17.54
C LEU A 26 -5.58 7.38 17.66
N PRO A 27 -5.15 8.32 18.51
CA PRO A 27 -5.76 9.65 18.53
C PRO A 27 -5.47 10.42 17.23
N LEU A 28 -6.31 11.39 16.90
CA LEU A 28 -6.29 12.09 15.61
C LEU A 28 -4.94 12.75 15.31
N GLU A 29 -4.26 13.28 16.32
CA GLU A 29 -2.94 13.89 16.20
C GLU A 29 -1.86 12.95 15.66
N ALA A 30 -2.06 11.64 15.68
CA ALA A 30 -1.15 10.69 15.08
C ALA A 30 -1.03 10.85 13.56
N LEU A 31 -2.04 11.42 12.90
CA LEU A 31 -1.99 11.70 11.46
C LEU A 31 -0.95 12.79 11.10
N ASP A 32 -0.59 13.63 12.06
CA ASP A 32 0.43 14.67 11.88
C ASP A 32 1.83 14.24 12.32
N ALA A 33 2.00 12.99 12.78
CA ALA A 33 3.31 12.45 13.13
C ALA A 33 4.20 12.32 11.87
N TYR A 34 5.49 12.65 12.02
CA TYR A 34 6.50 12.56 10.95
C TYR A 34 7.89 12.32 11.55
N VAL A 35 8.83 11.79 10.78
CA VAL A 35 10.22 11.58 11.22
C VAL A 35 10.98 12.91 11.21
N SER A 36 11.29 13.46 10.05
CA SER A 36 12.11 14.67 9.88
C SER A 36 11.43 15.75 9.03
N ASP A 37 10.63 15.36 8.05
CA ASP A 37 9.93 16.25 7.12
C ASP A 37 8.44 16.27 7.40
N PRO A 38 7.85 17.40 7.85
CA PRO A 38 6.43 17.50 8.16
C PRO A 38 5.51 17.30 6.93
N GLU A 39 6.02 17.49 5.70
CA GLU A 39 5.26 17.19 4.48
C GLU A 39 4.99 15.68 4.32
N TRP A 40 5.82 14.83 4.95
CA TRP A 40 5.68 13.38 5.00
C TRP A 40 5.10 12.91 6.33
N SER A 41 3.98 13.51 6.74
CA SER A 41 3.23 13.05 7.90
C SER A 41 2.53 11.71 7.64
N VAL A 42 2.15 11.00 8.71
CA VAL A 42 1.40 9.73 8.66
C VAL A 42 0.18 9.84 7.73
N GLY A 43 -0.62 10.90 7.88
CA GLY A 43 -1.77 11.12 6.99
C GLY A 43 -1.36 11.28 5.51
N ARG A 44 -0.23 11.95 5.24
CA ARG A 44 0.31 12.07 3.87
C ARG A 44 0.82 10.73 3.34
N ILE A 45 1.49 9.93 4.17
CA ILE A 45 1.99 8.62 3.78
C ILE A 45 0.83 7.67 3.46
N LEU A 46 -0.23 7.64 4.28
CA LEU A 46 -1.44 6.86 4.00
C LEU A 46 -2.05 7.22 2.65
N GLN A 47 -2.26 8.51 2.40
CA GLN A 47 -2.71 9.01 1.10
C GLN A 47 -1.81 8.56 -0.05
N HIS A 48 -0.49 8.65 0.13
CA HIS A 48 0.50 8.34 -0.90
C HIS A 48 0.53 6.85 -1.25
N ILE A 49 0.38 5.95 -0.26
CA ILE A 49 0.27 4.51 -0.51
C ILE A 49 -0.92 4.21 -1.41
N VAL A 50 -2.09 4.81 -1.14
CA VAL A 50 -3.31 4.60 -1.95
C VAL A 50 -3.16 5.21 -3.34
N GLY A 51 -2.64 6.44 -3.43
CA GLY A 51 -2.39 7.10 -4.71
C GLY A 51 -1.38 6.35 -5.58
N GLY A 52 -0.34 5.77 -4.96
CA GLY A 52 0.60 4.89 -5.66
C GLY A 52 -0.06 3.63 -6.18
N ALA A 53 -0.92 2.98 -5.38
CA ALA A 53 -1.64 1.79 -5.81
C ALA A 53 -2.59 2.09 -6.98
N ASP A 54 -3.34 3.20 -6.92
CA ASP A 54 -4.20 3.69 -8.01
C ASP A 54 -3.39 3.94 -9.30
N TRP A 55 -2.23 4.60 -9.17
CA TRP A 55 -1.30 4.79 -10.28
C TRP A 55 -0.82 3.47 -10.89
N TYR A 56 -0.48 2.47 -10.09
CA TYR A 56 -0.07 1.15 -10.62
C TYR A 56 -1.23 0.43 -11.31
N VAL A 57 -2.46 0.56 -10.82
CA VAL A 57 -3.66 0.06 -11.52
C VAL A 57 -3.78 0.73 -12.88
N TYR A 58 -3.63 2.06 -12.96
CA TYR A 58 -3.60 2.77 -14.24
C TYR A 58 -2.49 2.25 -15.17
N CYS A 59 -1.27 2.12 -14.68
CA CYS A 59 -0.15 1.61 -15.48
C CYS A 59 -0.40 0.21 -16.05
N LEU A 60 -1.09 -0.64 -15.28
CA LEU A 60 -1.36 -2.03 -15.65
C LEU A 60 -2.59 -2.22 -16.55
N THR A 61 -3.60 -1.35 -16.43
CA THR A 61 -4.94 -1.56 -17.00
C THR A 61 -5.44 -0.41 -17.87
N GLN A 62 -4.79 0.76 -17.82
CA GLN A 62 -5.25 2.03 -18.40
C GLN A 62 -6.60 2.52 -17.81
N ALA A 63 -7.03 2.01 -16.65
CA ALA A 63 -8.16 2.57 -15.92
C ALA A 63 -7.84 4.01 -15.49
N ALA A 64 -8.86 4.87 -15.45
CA ALA A 64 -8.66 6.24 -14.97
C ALA A 64 -8.19 6.21 -13.50
N PHE A 65 -7.23 7.05 -13.15
CA PHE A 65 -6.77 7.26 -11.79
C PHE A 65 -7.12 8.70 -11.34
N GLY A 66 -7.20 8.89 -10.02
CA GLY A 66 -7.62 10.15 -9.44
C GLY A 66 -6.66 10.69 -8.38
N ASP A 67 -7.02 11.85 -7.81
CA ASP A 67 -6.31 12.43 -6.68
C ASP A 67 -6.90 11.91 -5.37
N GLN A 68 -6.10 11.20 -4.61
CA GLN A 68 -6.45 10.80 -3.27
C GLN A 68 -6.33 11.99 -2.32
N LYS A 69 -7.26 12.11 -1.36
CA LYS A 69 -7.21 13.18 -0.36
C LYS A 69 -6.45 12.73 0.88
N LYS A 70 -5.66 13.66 1.46
CA LYS A 70 -5.08 13.43 2.79
C LYS A 70 -6.24 13.24 3.80
N PRO A 71 -6.22 12.19 4.63
CA PRO A 71 -7.27 11.95 5.60
C PRO A 71 -7.33 13.07 6.65
N ALA A 72 -8.53 13.55 6.93
CA ALA A 72 -8.81 14.55 7.95
C ALA A 72 -9.24 13.93 9.29
N ASP A 73 -9.73 12.69 9.25
CA ASP A 73 -10.15 11.93 10.42
C ASP A 73 -9.98 10.41 10.22
N MET A 74 -10.38 9.61 11.20
CA MET A 74 -10.23 8.15 11.17
C MET A 74 -11.24 7.46 10.24
N ASP A 75 -12.34 8.10 9.87
CA ASP A 75 -13.27 7.57 8.87
C ASP A 75 -12.69 7.72 7.47
N ASP A 76 -11.98 8.82 7.21
CA ASP A 76 -11.19 8.98 5.98
C ASP A 76 -10.10 7.90 5.90
N VAL A 77 -9.42 7.56 7.01
CA VAL A 77 -8.42 6.47 7.03
C VAL A 77 -9.05 5.12 6.68
N ARG A 78 -10.26 4.83 7.19
CA ARG A 78 -11.00 3.60 6.84
C ARG A 78 -11.41 3.59 5.37
N SER A 79 -11.81 4.74 4.83
CA SER A 79 -12.15 4.87 3.41
C SER A 79 -10.94 4.60 2.53
N LEU A 80 -9.78 5.19 2.84
CA LEU A 80 -8.53 4.92 2.14
C LEU A 80 -8.13 3.43 2.21
N ALA A 81 -8.31 2.78 3.36
CA ALA A 81 -8.04 1.35 3.51
C ALA A 81 -8.93 0.49 2.60
N ALA A 82 -10.20 0.84 2.47
CA ALA A 82 -11.14 0.14 1.59
C ALA A 82 -10.80 0.33 0.11
N GLU A 83 -10.42 1.55 -0.31
CA GLU A 83 -9.95 1.83 -1.66
C GLU A 83 -8.69 1.04 -1.98
N LEU A 84 -7.70 1.05 -1.07
CA LEU A 84 -6.46 0.29 -1.22
C LEU A 84 -6.70 -1.20 -1.40
N ALA A 85 -7.64 -1.80 -0.66
CA ALA A 85 -7.99 -3.21 -0.83
C ALA A 85 -8.45 -3.53 -2.26
N GLY A 86 -9.25 -2.65 -2.87
CA GLY A 86 -9.68 -2.79 -4.26
C GLY A 86 -8.53 -2.68 -5.25
N TYR A 87 -7.60 -1.74 -5.04
CA TYR A 87 -6.41 -1.59 -5.89
C TYR A 87 -5.45 -2.78 -5.74
N ASP A 88 -5.20 -3.27 -4.52
CA ASP A 88 -4.36 -4.44 -4.27
C ASP A 88 -4.91 -5.69 -4.99
N GLU A 89 -6.23 -5.89 -4.99
CA GLU A 89 -6.88 -6.98 -5.73
C GLU A 89 -6.70 -6.80 -7.25
N ALA A 90 -6.93 -5.59 -7.76
CA ALA A 90 -6.75 -5.27 -9.18
C ALA A 90 -5.31 -5.52 -9.63
N ILE A 91 -4.30 -5.05 -8.86
CA ILE A 91 -2.87 -5.27 -9.14
C ILE A 91 -2.55 -6.77 -9.13
N ALA A 92 -2.97 -7.51 -8.10
CA ALA A 92 -2.71 -8.94 -7.97
C ALA A 92 -3.29 -9.76 -9.15
N SER A 93 -4.45 -9.35 -9.68
CA SER A 93 -5.09 -9.99 -10.83
C SER A 93 -4.21 -9.95 -12.09
N GLN A 94 -3.39 -8.91 -12.25
CA GLN A 94 -2.52 -8.72 -13.40
C GLN A 94 -1.27 -9.64 -13.39
N ALA A 95 -0.93 -10.19 -12.24
CA ALA A 95 0.27 -11.04 -12.09
C ALA A 95 0.16 -12.41 -12.78
N SER A 96 -1.02 -12.80 -13.25
CA SER A 96 -1.22 -14.02 -14.05
C SER A 96 -1.13 -13.81 -15.56
N LEU A 97 -1.09 -12.56 -16.01
CA LEU A 97 -1.00 -12.20 -17.41
C LEU A 97 0.45 -12.31 -17.93
N PRO A 98 0.65 -12.41 -19.26
CA PRO A 98 1.98 -12.44 -19.86
C PRO A 98 2.83 -11.23 -19.44
N ASP A 99 4.13 -11.46 -19.25
CA ASP A 99 5.09 -10.39 -19.00
C ASP A 99 5.44 -9.69 -20.31
N GLU A 100 4.89 -8.51 -20.51
CA GLU A 100 5.04 -7.71 -21.73
C GLU A 100 5.30 -6.24 -21.39
N TYR A 101 5.85 -5.50 -22.33
CA TYR A 101 5.98 -4.05 -22.22
C TYR A 101 4.62 -3.38 -22.32
N LEU A 102 4.26 -2.63 -21.28
CA LEU A 102 3.07 -1.79 -21.24
C LEU A 102 3.45 -0.34 -21.52
N THR A 103 2.69 0.32 -22.38
CA THR A 103 2.87 1.75 -22.65
C THR A 103 2.11 2.55 -21.60
N ILE A 104 2.81 3.42 -20.90
CA ILE A 104 2.26 4.32 -19.89
C ILE A 104 2.31 5.74 -20.45
N THR A 105 1.21 6.49 -20.30
CA THR A 105 1.11 7.88 -20.78
C THR A 105 0.73 8.79 -19.62
N GLU A 106 1.46 9.88 -19.44
CA GLU A 106 1.17 10.92 -18.46
C GLU A 106 1.33 12.29 -19.12
N GLY A 107 0.23 12.99 -19.33
CA GLY A 107 0.22 14.22 -20.11
C GLY A 107 0.78 13.98 -21.52
N ASP A 108 1.82 14.73 -21.91
CA ASP A 108 2.48 14.61 -23.23
C ASP A 108 3.63 13.60 -23.25
N LYS A 109 3.88 12.90 -22.12
CA LYS A 109 4.96 11.91 -22.02
C LYS A 109 4.42 10.51 -22.18
N SER A 110 5.23 9.66 -22.85
CA SER A 110 4.93 8.23 -22.97
C SER A 110 6.22 7.43 -22.85
N TRP A 111 6.16 6.31 -22.15
CA TRP A 111 7.28 5.37 -21.96
C TRP A 111 6.77 3.95 -21.82
N GLN A 112 7.68 2.97 -21.74
CA GLN A 112 7.30 1.57 -21.60
C GLN A 112 7.99 0.93 -20.41
N ASN A 113 7.24 0.13 -19.64
CA ASN A 113 7.75 -0.73 -18.57
C ASN A 113 7.23 -2.15 -18.75
N LEU A 114 8.02 -3.15 -18.34
CA LEU A 114 7.53 -4.52 -18.20
C LEU A 114 6.43 -4.59 -17.14
N ARG A 115 5.41 -5.40 -17.39
CA ARG A 115 4.35 -5.70 -16.42
C ARG A 115 4.95 -6.14 -15.09
N SER A 116 5.93 -7.05 -15.10
CA SER A 116 6.60 -7.54 -13.90
C SER A 116 7.31 -6.44 -13.11
N THR A 117 7.88 -5.43 -13.77
CA THR A 117 8.49 -4.28 -13.11
C THR A 117 7.45 -3.48 -12.33
N ILE A 118 6.30 -3.16 -12.96
CA ILE A 118 5.22 -2.41 -12.33
C ILE A 118 4.66 -3.18 -11.13
N LEU A 119 4.47 -4.49 -11.28
CA LEU A 119 3.98 -5.37 -10.22
C LEU A 119 4.94 -5.47 -9.04
N ALA A 120 6.24 -5.56 -9.30
CA ALA A 120 7.25 -5.56 -8.24
C ALA A 120 7.30 -4.21 -7.53
N GLU A 121 7.28 -3.12 -8.28
CA GLU A 121 7.28 -1.76 -7.74
C GLU A 121 6.09 -1.52 -6.81
N ALA A 122 4.89 -1.98 -7.16
CA ALA A 122 3.73 -1.85 -6.29
C ALA A 122 3.93 -2.49 -4.91
N ILE A 123 4.59 -3.66 -4.84
CA ILE A 123 4.90 -4.33 -3.56
C ILE A 123 5.97 -3.55 -2.78
N TYR A 124 7.06 -3.15 -3.45
CA TYR A 124 8.17 -2.45 -2.80
C TYR A 124 7.76 -1.08 -2.30
N HIS A 125 7.10 -0.28 -3.11
CA HIS A 125 6.57 1.03 -2.75
C HIS A 125 5.68 0.96 -1.50
N ALA A 126 4.74 0.02 -1.46
CA ALA A 126 3.89 -0.17 -0.30
C ALA A 126 4.70 -0.57 0.95
N ALA A 127 5.72 -1.44 0.81
CA ALA A 127 6.57 -1.86 1.92
C ALA A 127 7.42 -0.71 2.47
N GLU A 128 8.04 0.08 1.59
CA GLU A 128 8.86 1.24 1.94
C GLU A 128 8.05 2.28 2.72
N HIS A 129 6.87 2.62 2.23
CA HIS A 129 6.02 3.61 2.89
C HIS A 129 5.36 3.09 4.17
N ARG A 130 5.05 1.79 4.29
CA ARG A 130 4.65 1.20 5.57
C ARG A 130 5.77 1.33 6.62
N THR A 131 7.02 1.10 6.22
CA THR A 131 8.17 1.30 7.12
C THR A 131 8.28 2.75 7.56
N GLN A 132 8.24 3.68 6.62
CA GLN A 132 8.28 5.12 6.90
C GLN A 132 7.15 5.56 7.85
N LEU A 133 5.95 5.01 7.68
CA LEU A 133 4.79 5.31 8.52
C LEU A 133 5.00 4.81 9.96
N VAL A 134 5.45 3.57 10.12
CA VAL A 134 5.72 2.99 11.46
C VAL A 134 6.80 3.79 12.16
N ASP A 135 7.91 4.15 11.48
CA ASP A 135 8.96 4.99 12.02
C ASP A 135 8.43 6.36 12.46
N ALA A 136 7.57 6.99 11.66
CA ALA A 136 6.97 8.29 11.99
C ALA A 136 6.13 8.21 13.28
N LEU A 137 5.34 7.15 13.44
CA LEU A 137 4.56 6.91 14.66
C LEU A 137 5.47 6.68 15.87
N GLU A 138 6.48 5.81 15.74
CA GLU A 138 7.38 5.45 16.84
C GLU A 138 8.20 6.66 17.35
N VAL A 139 8.77 7.46 16.44
CA VAL A 139 9.54 8.66 16.78
C VAL A 139 8.69 9.68 17.55
N ARG A 140 7.39 9.72 17.31
CA ARG A 140 6.45 10.61 17.99
C ARG A 140 5.77 9.96 19.22
N GLY A 141 6.18 8.74 19.57
CA GLY A 141 5.71 8.05 20.77
C GLY A 141 4.39 7.29 20.63
N PHE A 142 3.86 7.15 19.41
CA PHE A 142 2.68 6.34 19.13
C PHE A 142 3.07 4.89 18.91
N LYS A 143 3.01 4.07 19.95
CA LYS A 143 3.34 2.63 19.88
C LYS A 143 2.08 1.84 19.57
N THR A 144 1.92 1.38 18.34
CA THR A 144 0.73 0.63 17.93
C THR A 144 1.04 -0.66 17.17
N ILE A 145 1.92 -0.62 16.19
CA ILE A 145 2.29 -1.76 15.36
C ILE A 145 3.80 -1.77 15.16
N SER A 146 4.42 -2.95 15.14
CA SER A 146 5.84 -3.10 14.84
C SER A 146 6.01 -3.74 13.47
N LEU A 147 7.14 -3.47 12.80
CA LEU A 147 7.46 -4.09 11.51
C LEU A 147 7.54 -5.62 11.62
N ASP A 148 8.04 -6.15 12.74
CA ASP A 148 8.11 -7.59 12.98
C ASP A 148 6.71 -8.25 12.99
N SER A 149 5.67 -7.50 13.37
CA SER A 149 4.29 -8.00 13.35
C SER A 149 3.67 -8.04 11.96
N LEU A 150 4.37 -7.52 10.95
CA LEU A 150 3.96 -7.47 9.55
C LEU A 150 4.75 -8.44 8.65
N ASP A 151 5.63 -9.25 9.21
CA ASP A 151 6.48 -10.14 8.44
C ASP A 151 5.73 -11.34 7.83
N LEU A 152 6.41 -12.04 6.90
CA LEU A 152 5.82 -13.19 6.19
C LEU A 152 5.56 -14.40 7.12
N TRP A 153 6.29 -14.57 8.22
CA TRP A 153 6.03 -15.67 9.17
C TRP A 153 4.77 -15.41 10.01
N VAL A 154 4.56 -14.16 10.42
CA VAL A 154 3.31 -13.76 11.10
C VAL A 154 2.13 -13.89 10.16
N PHE A 155 2.28 -13.45 8.90
CA PHE A 155 1.27 -13.64 7.87
C PHE A 155 0.94 -15.12 7.62
N GLU A 156 1.95 -16.01 7.55
CA GLU A 156 1.71 -17.45 7.40
C GLU A 156 0.87 -18.02 8.54
N ASN A 157 1.16 -17.61 9.77
CA ASN A 157 0.40 -18.05 10.94
C ASN A 157 -1.04 -17.51 10.91
N TRP A 158 -1.23 -16.29 10.42
CA TRP A 158 -2.54 -15.69 10.21
C TRP A 158 -3.33 -16.45 9.11
N GLU A 159 -2.70 -16.76 7.95
CA GLU A 159 -3.33 -17.54 6.89
C GLU A 159 -3.82 -18.92 7.40
N LYS A 160 -2.99 -19.62 8.18
CA LYS A 160 -3.34 -20.94 8.74
C LYS A 160 -4.60 -20.87 9.62
N LYS A 161 -4.78 -19.80 10.40
CA LYS A 161 -5.94 -19.62 11.27
C LYS A 161 -7.21 -19.22 10.55
N ASN A 162 -7.11 -18.57 9.37
CA ASN A 162 -8.24 -18.00 8.65
C ASN A 162 -8.62 -18.80 7.38
N LYS A 163 -7.88 -19.86 7.05
CA LYS A 163 -8.22 -20.82 5.97
C LYS A 163 -9.00 -22.06 6.48
N SER A 164 -9.37 -22.07 7.78
CA SER A 164 -10.11 -23.21 8.40
C SER A 164 -11.59 -23.04 8.25
#